data_023348cde5af9334fb034d79a90d16b2
#
_entry.id   023348cde5af9334fb034d79a90d16b2
#
_cell.length_a   1.000
_cell.length_b   1.000
_cell.length_c   1.000
_cell.angle_alpha   90.00
_cell.angle_beta   90.00
_cell.angle_gamma   90.00
#
_symmetry.space_group_name_H-M   'P 1'
#
loop_
_entity.id
_entity.type
_entity.pdbx_description
1 polymer ?
#
loop_
_entity_poly.entity_id
_entity_poly.type
_entity_poly.pdbx_seq_one_letter_code
_entity_poly.pdbx_strand_id
1 'polypeptide(L)'
;MAGDQGSRGSVVMEKCIIVAASDNDAIGRGGVMPWHLSEDLKYFKRVTLGCPVIMGRTTFESIGRPLPGRKNIVLTSREGLPEGVCRVSSIEEAYSAAEPAQKCFVIGGARVYAQVIDTMDRIYLTRIHTTVCDADAFFPHIDTALWAEESRSGVLTDAQSGLEFEFIVYRRR
;
A
#
# COMPACT_ATOMS: atom_id res chain seq x y z
N MET A 1 24.08 -22.84 18.82
CA MET A 1 23.78 -22.36 18.66
C MET A 1 23.15 -21.65 18.40
N ALA A 2 23.19 -21.87 18.43
CA ALA A 2 22.63 -21.17 18.15
C ALA A 2 21.97 -20.60 17.48
N GLY A 3 22.06 -20.80 17.58
CA GLY A 3 21.57 -20.26 16.94
C GLY A 3 20.90 -19.76 16.39
N ASP A 4 21.04 -20.05 16.62
CA ASP A 4 20.59 -19.53 16.16
C ASP A 4 20.09 -18.86 15.67
N GLN A 5 20.37 -19.03 15.84
CA GLN A 5 20.05 -18.38 15.62
C GLN A 5 19.55 -17.88 14.86
N GLY A 6 19.97 -18.12 14.70
CA GLY A 6 19.72 -17.68 13.54
C GLY A 6 18.56 -17.53 13.28
N SER A 7 18.27 -18.23 13.60
CA SER A 7 17.05 -18.15 13.37
C SER A 7 16.44 -16.90 13.54
N ARG A 8 16.99 -16.12 14.16
CA ARG A 8 16.45 -14.92 14.19
C ARG A 8 16.49 -14.38 12.91
N GLY A 9 17.43 -14.68 12.21
CA GLY A 9 17.43 -14.28 10.87
C GLY A 9 16.26 -14.83 10.12
N SER A 10 15.57 -15.77 10.68
CA SER A 10 14.38 -16.28 10.05
C SER A 10 13.24 -15.29 10.06
N VAL A 11 13.34 -14.20 10.78
CA VAL A 11 12.32 -13.16 10.71
C VAL A 11 12.57 -12.34 9.45
N VAL A 12 11.86 -12.70 8.39
CA VAL A 12 11.90 -11.97 7.13
C VAL A 12 10.72 -11.03 7.12
N MET A 13 10.98 -9.75 6.89
CA MET A 13 9.93 -8.75 6.83
C MET A 13 9.00 -9.04 5.67
N GLU A 14 7.71 -9.14 5.95
CA GLU A 14 6.71 -9.30 4.91
C GLU A 14 6.48 -7.96 4.23
N LYS A 15 6.59 -7.94 2.91
CA LYS A 15 6.42 -6.72 2.13
C LYS A 15 5.05 -6.74 1.49
N CYS A 16 4.24 -5.76 1.84
CA CYS A 16 2.85 -5.72 1.44
C CYS A 16 2.55 -4.44 0.68
N ILE A 17 1.63 -4.54 -0.28
CA ILE A 17 1.00 -3.39 -0.90
C ILE A 17 -0.39 -3.25 -0.27
N ILE A 18 -0.84 -2.01 -0.05
CA ILE A 18 -2.24 -1.73 0.24
C ILE A 18 -2.69 -0.66 -0.75
N VAL A 19 -3.84 -0.90 -1.39
CA VAL A 19 -4.31 -0.05 -2.49
C VAL A 19 -5.82 -0.16 -2.61
N ALA A 20 -6.47 0.92 -3.04
CA ALA A 20 -7.87 0.93 -3.44
C ALA A 20 -7.90 1.24 -4.93
N ALA A 21 -8.56 0.39 -5.71
CA ALA A 21 -8.60 0.52 -7.16
C ALA A 21 -9.97 0.17 -7.70
N SER A 22 -10.38 0.87 -8.77
CA SER A 22 -11.64 0.58 -9.45
C SER A 22 -11.54 -0.74 -10.24
N ASP A 23 -12.64 -1.16 -10.83
CA ASP A 23 -12.66 -2.38 -11.64
C ASP A 23 -11.68 -2.31 -12.82
N ASN A 24 -11.41 -1.12 -13.32
CA ASN A 24 -10.43 -0.94 -14.39
C ASN A 24 -9.04 -0.53 -13.87
N ASP A 25 -8.75 -0.87 -12.62
CA ASP A 25 -7.46 -0.63 -11.94
C ASP A 25 -7.09 0.85 -11.78
N ALA A 26 -8.05 1.75 -11.87
CA ALA A 26 -7.77 3.17 -11.68
C ALA A 26 -7.54 3.46 -10.21
N ILE A 27 -6.50 4.25 -9.92
CA ILE A 27 -6.17 4.66 -8.56
C ILE A 27 -6.05 6.18 -8.41
N GLY A 28 -6.17 6.92 -9.49
CA GLY A 28 -6.11 8.38 -9.41
C GLY A 28 -6.61 9.05 -10.67
N ARG A 29 -7.04 10.29 -10.49
CA ARG A 29 -7.49 11.17 -11.55
C ARG A 29 -7.16 12.58 -11.12
N GLY A 30 -6.27 13.25 -11.87
CA GLY A 30 -5.85 14.61 -11.54
C GLY A 30 -5.17 14.75 -10.20
N GLY A 31 -4.46 13.72 -9.76
CA GLY A 31 -3.71 13.76 -8.50
C GLY A 31 -4.53 13.40 -7.27
N VAL A 32 -5.80 13.06 -7.42
CA VAL A 32 -6.66 12.69 -6.30
C VAL A 32 -7.36 11.37 -6.59
N MET A 33 -7.82 10.71 -5.54
CA MET A 33 -8.61 9.49 -5.69
C MET A 33 -10.02 9.87 -6.14
N PRO A 34 -10.58 9.13 -7.12
CA PRO A 34 -11.90 9.49 -7.66
C PRO A 34 -13.10 9.09 -6.78
N TRP A 35 -12.84 8.63 -5.56
CA TRP A 35 -13.89 8.25 -4.62
C TRP A 35 -13.46 8.60 -3.21
N HIS A 36 -14.45 8.61 -2.30
CA HIS A 36 -14.19 8.78 -0.87
C HIS A 36 -15.04 7.76 -0.12
N LEU A 37 -14.40 6.76 0.47
CA LEU A 37 -15.08 5.69 1.18
C LEU A 37 -14.56 5.63 2.61
N SER A 38 -15.40 5.98 3.59
CA SER A 38 -14.97 6.01 4.98
C SER A 38 -14.62 4.62 5.50
N GLU A 39 -15.28 3.58 5.02
CA GLU A 39 -14.97 2.21 5.43
C GLU A 39 -13.58 1.81 4.95
N ASP A 40 -13.18 2.28 3.75
CA ASP A 40 -11.86 2.00 3.24
C ASP A 40 -10.78 2.72 4.05
N LEU A 41 -11.05 3.96 4.46
CA LEU A 41 -10.10 4.70 5.29
C LEU A 41 -9.90 4.02 6.64
N LYS A 42 -10.98 3.50 7.24
CA LYS A 42 -10.89 2.75 8.49
C LYS A 42 -10.10 1.45 8.31
N TYR A 43 -10.34 0.74 7.22
CA TYR A 43 -9.63 -0.48 6.89
C TYR A 43 -8.14 -0.20 6.71
N PHE A 44 -7.80 0.83 5.97
CA PHE A 44 -6.42 1.23 5.76
C PHE A 44 -5.71 1.49 7.09
N LYS A 45 -6.35 2.24 7.97
CA LYS A 45 -5.78 2.54 9.28
C LYS A 45 -5.59 1.27 10.11
N ARG A 46 -6.62 0.42 10.14
CA ARG A 46 -6.56 -0.82 10.93
C ARG A 46 -5.45 -1.75 10.46
N VAL A 47 -5.31 -1.89 9.15
CA VAL A 47 -4.33 -2.81 8.57
C VAL A 47 -2.90 -2.30 8.75
N THR A 48 -2.68 -1.01 8.59
CA THR A 48 -1.32 -0.45 8.60
C THR A 48 -0.83 0.03 9.96
N LEU A 49 -1.72 0.19 10.93
CA LEU A 49 -1.35 0.77 12.22
C LEU A 49 -0.25 -0.04 12.88
N GLY A 50 0.79 0.64 13.33
CA GLY A 50 1.95 0.01 13.96
C GLY A 50 3.00 -0.50 12.98
N CYS A 51 2.75 -0.41 11.68
CA CYS A 51 3.70 -0.87 10.67
C CYS A 51 4.31 0.32 9.93
N PRO A 52 5.56 0.19 9.44
CA PRO A 52 6.11 1.22 8.57
C PRO A 52 5.31 1.33 7.28
N VAL A 53 5.12 2.55 6.80
CA VAL A 53 4.47 2.82 5.52
C VAL A 53 5.47 3.50 4.60
N ILE A 54 5.55 3.02 3.37
CA ILE A 54 6.51 3.48 2.36
C ILE A 54 5.71 4.11 1.22
N MET A 55 6.08 5.31 0.83
CA MET A 55 5.34 6.04 -0.18
C MET A 55 6.26 6.94 -0.98
N GLY A 56 5.81 7.33 -2.18
CA GLY A 56 6.47 8.36 -2.96
C GLY A 56 6.13 9.74 -2.44
N ARG A 57 6.88 10.74 -2.90
CA ARG A 57 6.70 12.13 -2.44
C ARG A 57 5.32 12.67 -2.75
N THR A 58 4.81 12.39 -3.95
CA THR A 58 3.49 12.90 -4.36
C THR A 58 2.38 12.37 -3.44
N THR A 59 2.48 11.09 -3.07
CA THR A 59 1.52 10.50 -2.14
C THR A 59 1.61 11.16 -0.78
N PHE A 60 2.84 11.41 -0.29
CA PHE A 60 3.01 12.09 0.99
C PHE A 60 2.40 13.48 0.96
N GLU A 61 2.63 14.22 -0.12
CA GLU A 61 2.07 15.58 -0.26
C GLU A 61 0.55 15.56 -0.32
N SER A 62 -0.02 14.53 -0.95
CA SER A 62 -1.46 14.37 -1.03
C SER A 62 -2.08 14.10 0.34
N ILE A 63 -1.40 13.31 1.18
CA ILE A 63 -1.86 13.05 2.54
C ILE A 63 -1.70 14.31 3.41
N GLY A 64 -0.62 15.06 3.19
CA GLY A 64 -0.39 16.37 3.81
C GLY A 64 0.29 16.34 5.17
N ARG A 65 0.42 15.18 5.80
CA ARG A 65 1.05 15.05 7.11
C ARG A 65 1.47 13.61 7.34
N PRO A 66 2.41 13.36 8.27
CA PRO A 66 2.75 11.98 8.63
C PRO A 66 1.54 11.24 9.18
N LEU A 67 1.41 9.96 8.83
CA LEU A 67 0.36 9.11 9.36
C LEU A 67 0.71 8.72 10.80
N PRO A 68 -0.16 9.00 11.77
CA PRO A 68 0.17 8.72 13.17
C PRO A 68 0.21 7.23 13.46
N GLY A 69 1.05 6.83 14.41
CA GLY A 69 1.17 5.44 14.83
C GLY A 69 1.92 4.55 13.87
N ARG A 70 2.59 5.13 12.87
CA ARG A 70 3.33 4.39 11.85
C ARG A 70 4.61 5.13 11.53
N LYS A 71 5.67 4.40 11.19
CA LYS A 71 6.89 5.03 10.70
C LYS A 71 6.65 5.42 9.24
N ASN A 72 6.75 6.71 8.94
CA ASN A 72 6.53 7.23 7.60
C ASN A 72 7.85 7.29 6.86
N ILE A 73 7.96 6.54 5.76
CA ILE A 73 9.16 6.46 4.94
C ILE A 73 8.80 6.99 3.56
N VAL A 74 9.47 8.06 3.13
CA VAL A 74 9.15 8.71 1.86
C VAL A 74 10.33 8.58 0.91
N LEU A 75 10.04 8.02 -0.26
CA LEU A 75 11.01 7.82 -1.33
C LEU A 75 11.08 9.09 -2.18
N THR A 76 12.14 9.85 -2.01
CA THR A 76 12.33 11.11 -2.73
C THR A 76 13.78 11.54 -2.66
N SER A 77 14.24 12.23 -3.70
CA SER A 77 15.57 12.85 -3.70
C SER A 77 15.51 14.25 -3.12
N ARG A 78 14.31 14.82 -2.95
CA ARG A 78 14.17 16.20 -2.48
C ARG A 78 14.18 16.28 -0.96
N GLU A 79 14.73 17.38 -0.45
CA GLU A 79 14.72 17.66 0.97
C GLU A 79 13.44 18.38 1.37
N GLY A 80 13.32 18.73 2.63
CA GLY A 80 12.20 19.54 3.10
C GLY A 80 11.04 18.76 3.67
N LEU A 81 11.24 17.47 3.98
CA LEU A 81 10.22 16.70 4.67
C LEU A 81 10.12 17.12 6.13
N PRO A 82 8.92 17.06 6.72
CA PRO A 82 8.77 17.45 8.12
C PRO A 82 9.50 16.48 9.06
N GLU A 83 9.71 16.93 10.28
CA GLU A 83 10.30 16.10 11.31
C GLU A 83 9.45 14.86 11.54
N GLY A 84 10.11 13.75 11.81
CA GLY A 84 9.42 12.48 12.04
C GLY A 84 9.18 11.66 10.79
N VAL A 85 9.61 12.18 9.63
CA VAL A 85 9.49 11.46 8.36
C VAL A 85 10.88 11.03 7.92
N CYS A 86 11.01 9.76 7.55
CA CYS A 86 12.27 9.20 7.09
C CYS A 86 12.38 9.35 5.58
N ARG A 87 13.39 10.07 5.10
CA ARG A 87 13.63 10.24 3.67
C ARG A 87 14.60 9.17 3.19
N VAL A 88 14.25 8.50 2.11
CA VAL A 88 15.10 7.50 1.49
C VAL A 88 15.19 7.76 -0.01
N SER A 89 16.26 7.30 -0.64
CA SER A 89 16.49 7.55 -2.06
C SER A 89 16.29 6.31 -2.93
N SER A 90 16.07 5.14 -2.33
CA SER A 90 15.83 3.90 -3.08
C SER A 90 14.86 3.02 -2.32
N ILE A 91 14.27 2.06 -3.03
CA ILE A 91 13.34 1.12 -2.40
C ILE A 91 14.09 0.19 -1.45
N GLU A 92 15.34 -0.16 -1.77
CA GLU A 92 16.17 -0.98 -0.88
C GLU A 92 16.43 -0.25 0.42
N GLU A 93 16.71 1.04 0.32
CA GLU A 93 16.91 1.87 1.51
C GLU A 93 15.64 1.97 2.32
N ALA A 94 14.48 2.02 1.65
CA ALA A 94 13.19 2.05 2.34
C ALA A 94 12.97 0.77 3.15
N TYR A 95 13.29 -0.38 2.59
CA TYR A 95 13.14 -1.65 3.31
C TYR A 95 14.09 -1.72 4.50
N SER A 96 15.33 -1.26 4.32
CA SER A 96 16.27 -1.19 5.45
C SER A 96 15.77 -0.29 6.55
N ALA A 97 15.17 0.85 6.18
CA ALA A 97 14.61 1.79 7.15
C ALA A 97 13.40 1.21 7.88
N ALA A 98 12.69 0.27 7.27
CA ALA A 98 11.52 -0.36 7.87
C ALA A 98 11.89 -1.42 8.90
N GLU A 99 13.09 -2.00 8.79
CA GLU A 99 13.52 -3.03 9.74
C GLU A 99 13.65 -2.45 11.15
N PRO A 100 13.39 -3.21 12.19
CA PRO A 100 13.13 -4.65 12.24
C PRO A 100 11.65 -5.03 12.25
N ALA A 101 10.79 -4.25 11.64
CA ALA A 101 9.37 -4.53 11.60
C ALA A 101 9.10 -5.88 10.91
N GLN A 102 8.03 -6.55 11.32
CA GLN A 102 7.63 -7.82 10.73
C GLN A 102 6.92 -7.62 9.39
N LYS A 103 6.28 -6.48 9.21
CA LYS A 103 5.58 -6.11 7.98
C LYS A 103 5.85 -4.65 7.64
N CYS A 104 5.87 -4.34 6.36
CA CYS A 104 5.82 -2.97 5.90
C CYS A 104 4.80 -2.87 4.76
N PHE A 105 4.25 -1.68 4.56
CA PHE A 105 3.22 -1.44 3.56
C PHE A 105 3.65 -0.35 2.59
N VAL A 106 3.65 -0.67 1.30
CA VAL A 106 3.81 0.31 0.24
C VAL A 106 2.42 0.86 -0.06
N ILE A 107 2.26 2.18 0.08
CA ILE A 107 0.94 2.80 0.00
C ILE A 107 0.74 3.73 -1.20
N GLY A 108 1.70 3.77 -2.12
CA GLY A 108 1.53 4.49 -3.37
C GLY A 108 2.70 5.38 -3.72
N GLY A 109 2.65 6.06 -4.82
CA GLY A 109 1.58 5.96 -5.81
C GLY A 109 1.87 4.98 -6.94
N ALA A 110 1.28 5.25 -8.09
CA ALA A 110 1.33 4.33 -9.23
C ALA A 110 2.74 3.89 -9.59
N ARG A 111 3.69 4.83 -9.63
CA ARG A 111 5.07 4.50 -9.97
C ARG A 111 5.72 3.58 -8.95
N VAL A 112 5.47 3.83 -7.67
CA VAL A 112 6.06 3.03 -6.61
C VAL A 112 5.47 1.64 -6.64
N TYR A 113 4.14 1.52 -6.81
CA TYR A 113 3.51 0.21 -6.95
C TYR A 113 4.10 -0.59 -8.10
N ALA A 114 4.27 0.04 -9.28
CA ALA A 114 4.82 -0.63 -10.44
C ALA A 114 6.25 -1.09 -10.20
N GLN A 115 7.01 -0.29 -9.45
CA GLN A 115 8.40 -0.60 -9.16
C GLN A 115 8.57 -1.80 -8.25
N VAL A 116 7.62 -2.01 -7.31
CA VAL A 116 7.80 -3.01 -6.26
C VAL A 116 6.98 -4.28 -6.44
N ILE A 117 5.92 -4.26 -7.26
CA ILE A 117 4.92 -5.33 -7.26
C ILE A 117 5.54 -6.72 -7.47
N ASP A 118 6.59 -6.83 -8.28
CA ASP A 118 7.19 -8.12 -8.60
C ASP A 118 7.94 -8.74 -7.43
N THR A 119 8.20 -7.97 -6.38
CA THR A 119 8.95 -8.48 -5.22
C THR A 119 8.11 -8.49 -3.93
N MET A 120 6.83 -8.19 -4.03
CA MET A 120 5.97 -8.10 -2.85
C MET A 120 5.40 -9.47 -2.49
N ASP A 121 5.05 -9.61 -1.22
CA ASP A 121 4.53 -10.87 -0.67
C ASP A 121 3.01 -10.90 -0.66
N ARG A 122 2.37 -9.76 -0.40
CA ARG A 122 0.91 -9.66 -0.33
C ARG A 122 0.42 -8.35 -0.90
N ILE A 123 -0.81 -8.40 -1.43
CA ILE A 123 -1.53 -7.21 -1.87
C ILE A 123 -2.86 -7.16 -1.12
N TYR A 124 -3.06 -6.08 -0.38
CA TYR A 124 -4.33 -5.78 0.29
C TYR A 124 -5.07 -4.81 -0.62
N LEU A 125 -6.05 -5.31 -1.34
CA LEU A 125 -6.77 -4.56 -2.36
C LEU A 125 -8.19 -4.26 -1.90
N THR A 126 -8.59 -2.98 -1.97
CA THR A 126 -9.99 -2.63 -1.94
C THR A 126 -10.43 -2.46 -3.39
N ARG A 127 -11.22 -3.41 -3.88
CA ARG A 127 -11.75 -3.34 -5.24
C ARG A 127 -13.05 -2.57 -5.20
N ILE A 128 -13.08 -1.43 -5.86
CA ILE A 128 -14.25 -0.57 -5.90
C ILE A 128 -14.97 -0.82 -7.22
N HIS A 129 -16.21 -1.27 -7.14
CA HIS A 129 -16.98 -1.72 -8.29
C HIS A 129 -17.54 -0.54 -9.06
N THR A 130 -16.66 0.14 -9.75
CA THR A 130 -16.97 1.23 -10.65
C THR A 130 -15.87 1.30 -11.72
N THR A 131 -16.13 1.98 -12.81
CA THR A 131 -15.15 2.23 -13.84
C THR A 131 -14.87 3.73 -13.90
N VAL A 132 -13.60 4.10 -13.86
CA VAL A 132 -13.19 5.50 -13.94
C VAL A 132 -12.64 5.73 -15.34
N CYS A 133 -13.43 6.40 -16.20
CA CYS A 133 -13.11 6.51 -17.62
C CYS A 133 -11.96 7.47 -17.91
N ASP A 134 -11.79 8.49 -17.08
CA ASP A 134 -10.79 9.52 -17.29
C ASP A 134 -9.66 9.46 -16.27
N ALA A 135 -9.39 8.26 -15.74
CA ALA A 135 -8.29 8.05 -14.81
C ALA A 135 -6.95 8.26 -15.53
N ASP A 136 -5.97 8.76 -14.79
CA ASP A 136 -4.63 8.96 -15.30
C ASP A 136 -3.56 8.21 -14.48
N ALA A 137 -3.95 7.50 -13.44
CA ALA A 137 -3.05 6.67 -12.66
C ALA A 137 -3.71 5.32 -12.43
N PHE A 138 -2.95 4.25 -12.64
CA PHE A 138 -3.46 2.88 -12.58
C PHE A 138 -2.56 2.00 -11.74
N PHE A 139 -3.19 1.04 -11.08
CA PHE A 139 -2.47 -0.04 -10.40
C PHE A 139 -2.10 -1.10 -11.45
N PRO A 140 -0.94 -1.73 -11.35
CA PRO A 140 -0.57 -2.80 -12.27
C PRO A 140 -1.60 -3.93 -12.22
N HIS A 141 -1.85 -4.54 -13.37
CA HIS A 141 -2.78 -5.68 -13.44
C HIS A 141 -2.29 -6.80 -12.53
N ILE A 142 -3.19 -7.35 -11.72
CA ILE A 142 -2.88 -8.46 -10.85
C ILE A 142 -3.02 -9.75 -11.64
N ASP A 143 -1.87 -10.36 -11.96
CA ASP A 143 -1.81 -11.59 -12.75
C ASP A 143 -2.11 -12.78 -11.86
N THR A 144 -3.21 -13.46 -12.11
CA THR A 144 -3.62 -14.60 -11.28
C THR A 144 -2.69 -15.81 -11.42
N ALA A 145 -1.80 -15.82 -12.43
CA ALA A 145 -0.76 -16.82 -12.51
C ALA A 145 0.32 -16.61 -11.44
N LEU A 146 0.47 -15.38 -10.97
CA LEU A 146 1.49 -15.01 -9.97
C LEU A 146 0.90 -14.78 -8.58
N TRP A 147 -0.38 -14.47 -8.51
CA TRP A 147 -1.05 -14.10 -7.25
C TRP A 147 -2.25 -15.00 -7.01
N ALA A 148 -2.37 -15.51 -5.78
CA ALA A 148 -3.51 -16.31 -5.36
C ALA A 148 -4.38 -15.48 -4.44
N GLU A 149 -5.69 -15.54 -4.63
CA GLU A 149 -6.61 -14.89 -3.71
C GLU A 149 -6.60 -15.66 -2.40
N GLU A 150 -6.27 -14.96 -1.30
CA GLU A 150 -6.20 -15.57 0.02
C GLU A 150 -7.50 -15.36 0.79
N SER A 151 -8.12 -14.17 0.66
CA SER A 151 -9.37 -13.87 1.33
C SER A 151 -10.14 -12.81 0.57
N ARG A 152 -11.45 -12.80 0.81
CA ARG A 152 -12.38 -11.85 0.18
C ARG A 152 -13.52 -11.59 1.14
N SER A 153 -13.82 -10.31 1.37
CA SER A 153 -14.89 -9.95 2.32
C SER A 153 -16.29 -10.20 1.79
N GLY A 154 -16.44 -10.27 0.47
CA GLY A 154 -17.74 -10.16 -0.15
C GLY A 154 -18.12 -8.70 -0.36
N VAL A 155 -19.19 -8.47 -1.11
CA VAL A 155 -19.57 -7.12 -1.53
C VAL A 155 -20.16 -6.34 -0.36
N LEU A 156 -19.62 -5.13 -0.15
CA LEU A 156 -20.10 -4.18 0.83
C LEU A 156 -20.57 -2.94 0.06
N THR A 157 -21.46 -2.15 0.68
CA THR A 157 -21.99 -0.95 0.03
C THR A 157 -21.71 0.26 0.90
N ASP A 158 -21.18 1.31 0.30
CA ASP A 158 -20.97 2.58 0.99
C ASP A 158 -22.31 3.30 1.12
N ALA A 159 -22.68 3.63 2.36
CA ALA A 159 -24.01 4.20 2.65
C ALA A 159 -24.20 5.56 2.00
N GLN A 160 -23.14 6.35 1.84
CA GLN A 160 -23.27 7.72 1.30
C GLN A 160 -23.29 7.74 -0.21
N SER A 161 -22.36 7.02 -0.85
CA SER A 161 -22.21 7.08 -2.30
C SER A 161 -22.97 5.99 -3.04
N GLY A 162 -23.33 4.91 -2.35
CA GLY A 162 -23.93 3.74 -2.99
C GLY A 162 -22.92 2.87 -3.72
N LEU A 163 -21.63 3.23 -3.70
CA LEU A 163 -20.59 2.43 -4.34
C LEU A 163 -20.46 1.09 -3.64
N GLU A 164 -20.31 0.03 -4.42
CA GLU A 164 -20.03 -1.30 -3.91
C GLU A 164 -18.52 -1.54 -3.96
N PHE A 165 -18.03 -2.28 -2.99
CA PHE A 165 -16.61 -2.57 -2.91
C PHE A 165 -16.38 -3.86 -2.14
N GLU A 166 -15.15 -4.40 -2.26
CA GLU A 166 -14.75 -5.61 -1.55
C GLU A 166 -13.33 -5.46 -1.06
N PHE A 167 -13.02 -6.06 0.08
CA PHE A 167 -11.65 -6.17 0.56
C PHE A 167 -11.11 -7.53 0.16
N ILE A 168 -10.03 -7.56 -0.61
CA ILE A 168 -9.43 -8.78 -1.13
C ILE A 168 -7.96 -8.79 -0.74
N VAL A 169 -7.47 -9.94 -0.28
CA VAL A 169 -6.04 -10.12 0.00
C VAL A 169 -5.50 -11.16 -0.97
N TYR A 170 -4.46 -10.78 -1.68
CA TYR A 170 -3.73 -11.71 -2.56
C TYR A 170 -2.38 -12.03 -1.93
N ARG A 171 -1.94 -13.28 -2.09
CA ARG A 171 -0.59 -13.67 -1.71
C ARG A 171 0.15 -14.14 -2.94
N ARG A 172 1.46 -13.99 -2.93
CA ARG A 172 2.28 -14.48 -4.03
C ARG A 172 2.25 -16.01 -4.04
N ARG A 173 2.14 -16.58 -5.23
CA ARG A 173 2.13 -18.02 -5.40
C ARG A 173 3.49 -18.66 -5.15
#